data_c18db0177f860646d8ea26df0e90089a
#
_entry.id   c18db0177f860646d8ea26df0e90089a
#
_cell.length_a   1.000
_cell.length_b   1.000
_cell.length_c   1.000
_cell.angle_alpha   90.00
_cell.angle_beta   90.00
_cell.angle_gamma   90.00
#
_symmetry.space_group_name_H-M   'P 1'
#
loop_
_entity.id
_entity.type
_entity.pdbx_description
1 polymer ?
#
loop_
_entity_poly.entity_id
_entity_poly.type
_entity_poly.pdbx_seq_one_letter_code
_entity_poly.pdbx_strand_id
1 'polypeptide(L)'
;EQLQRKGWSLDQMAVLVRAGFQMREFEERFMKLGLSYRVIGGPRFYERKEIRDALAYLRVVAQPKDDLALGRIINTPKRGLGDATIQTLSVHARESGQSLYESIEDLAETEELRPNIRTTLATLLKDFARWRSLITTTHHSELAGIILDESGYTGMWQSDKSPDAPGRLENLKELVSAMAEFDNLASFLEHVSLVMENQEESQGEKITLMTLHGAKGLEFDAVYLPGWEDGVFPSQRSMDENGTAGLEEERRLAYVGITRARKKATITYVANRRMYGSWVNSMPSRFLEELPQDSVEVEAEMGLYQPGRSSHWDSSGRGFSSENRFKPNSKLLEGLT
;
A
#
# COMPACT_ATOMS: atom_id res chain seq x y z
N GLU A 1 22.97 8.55 -1.70
CA GLU A 1 23.90 9.53 -2.25
C GLU A 1 25.25 9.56 -1.51
N GLN A 2 25.31 9.66 -0.14
CA GLN A 2 26.57 9.73 0.60
C GLN A 2 27.51 8.54 0.32
N LEU A 3 26.98 7.31 0.28
CA LEU A 3 27.78 6.12 -0.03
C LEU A 3 28.20 6.10 -1.50
N GLN A 4 27.32 6.52 -2.39
CA GLN A 4 27.62 6.61 -3.82
C GLN A 4 28.75 7.62 -4.09
N ARG A 5 28.74 8.78 -3.40
CA ARG A 5 29.87 9.75 -3.44
C ARG A 5 31.18 9.18 -2.90
N LYS A 6 31.11 8.15 -2.05
CA LYS A 6 32.28 7.39 -1.54
C LYS A 6 32.68 6.24 -2.46
N GLY A 7 32.09 6.13 -3.67
CA GLY A 7 32.42 5.11 -4.66
C GLY A 7 31.76 3.75 -4.46
N TRP A 8 30.69 3.68 -3.64
CA TRP A 8 29.93 2.44 -3.48
C TRP A 8 28.96 2.29 -4.64
N SER A 9 28.92 1.08 -5.23
CA SER A 9 27.99 0.74 -6.30
C SER A 9 26.55 0.60 -5.79
N LEU A 10 25.58 1.11 -6.55
CA LEU A 10 24.15 0.94 -6.24
C LEU A 10 23.73 -0.53 -6.26
N ASP A 11 24.34 -1.36 -7.12
CA ASP A 11 24.04 -2.80 -7.19
C ASP A 11 24.42 -3.55 -5.90
N GLN A 12 25.28 -2.97 -5.09
CA GLN A 12 25.69 -3.50 -3.79
C GLN A 12 24.92 -2.89 -2.62
N MET A 13 23.82 -2.19 -2.92
CA MET A 13 22.96 -1.57 -1.91
C MET A 13 21.54 -2.17 -1.98
N ALA A 14 20.95 -2.40 -0.82
CA ALA A 14 19.56 -2.85 -0.72
C ALA A 14 18.78 -2.09 0.35
N VAL A 15 17.50 -1.88 0.08
CA VAL A 15 16.50 -1.49 1.08
C VAL A 15 15.62 -2.71 1.33
N LEU A 16 15.61 -3.19 2.57
CA LEU A 16 14.85 -4.36 2.97
C LEU A 16 13.71 -3.92 3.89
N VAL A 17 12.48 -4.10 3.42
CA VAL A 17 11.27 -3.75 4.16
C VAL A 17 10.58 -4.99 4.75
N ARG A 18 9.80 -4.81 5.81
CA ARG A 18 9.04 -5.91 6.41
C ARG A 18 7.88 -6.36 5.52
N ALA A 19 7.16 -5.43 4.92
CA ALA A 19 5.98 -5.69 4.11
C ALA A 19 6.02 -4.92 2.79
N GLY A 20 5.34 -5.49 1.78
CA GLY A 20 5.36 -4.95 0.42
C GLY A 20 4.79 -3.53 0.31
N PHE A 21 3.78 -3.17 1.11
CA PHE A 21 3.20 -1.83 1.06
C PHE A 21 4.23 -0.72 1.37
N GLN A 22 5.21 -0.98 2.22
CA GLN A 22 6.27 -0.02 2.56
C GLN A 22 7.15 0.37 1.35
N MET A 23 7.11 -0.39 0.25
CA MET A 23 7.96 -0.13 -0.92
C MET A 23 7.55 1.13 -1.67
N ARG A 24 6.26 1.51 -1.67
CA ARG A 24 5.72 2.65 -2.43
C ARG A 24 6.50 3.93 -2.21
N GLU A 25 6.68 4.33 -0.96
CA GLU A 25 7.40 5.56 -0.62
C GLU A 25 8.85 5.56 -1.13
N PHE A 26 9.53 4.41 -1.07
CA PHE A 26 10.90 4.27 -1.61
C PHE A 26 10.90 4.34 -3.12
N GLU A 27 9.98 3.65 -3.80
CA GLU A 27 9.84 3.68 -5.24
C GLU A 27 9.61 5.11 -5.75
N GLU A 28 8.65 5.83 -5.16
CA GLU A 28 8.38 7.23 -5.51
C GLU A 28 9.57 8.16 -5.19
N ARG A 29 10.22 7.94 -4.05
CA ARG A 29 11.38 8.75 -3.67
C ARG A 29 12.56 8.51 -4.61
N PHE A 30 12.82 7.28 -4.99
CA PHE A 30 13.89 6.95 -5.94
C PHE A 30 13.62 7.57 -7.30
N MET A 31 12.40 7.54 -7.79
CA MET A 31 12.02 8.22 -9.03
C MET A 31 12.21 9.74 -8.95
N LYS A 32 11.73 10.39 -7.88
CA LYS A 32 11.91 11.83 -7.66
C LYS A 32 13.39 12.25 -7.61
N LEU A 33 14.26 11.36 -7.16
CA LEU A 33 15.70 11.60 -7.07
C LEU A 33 16.48 11.14 -8.32
N GLY A 34 15.81 10.55 -9.31
CA GLY A 34 16.46 9.97 -10.48
C GLY A 34 17.36 8.76 -10.15
N LEU A 35 17.12 8.09 -9.02
CA LEU A 35 17.86 6.90 -8.62
C LEU A 35 17.26 5.65 -9.26
N SER A 36 18.09 4.95 -10.03
CA SER A 36 17.70 3.68 -10.64
C SER A 36 17.53 2.60 -9.56
N TYR A 37 16.41 1.89 -9.61
CA TYR A 37 16.13 0.80 -8.67
C TYR A 37 15.49 -0.41 -9.35
N ARG A 38 15.52 -1.54 -8.67
CA ARG A 38 14.80 -2.76 -9.05
C ARG A 38 14.05 -3.32 -7.85
N VAL A 39 12.83 -3.79 -8.08
CA VAL A 39 12.07 -4.54 -7.08
C VAL A 39 12.30 -6.03 -7.30
N ILE A 40 12.63 -6.76 -6.24
CA ILE A 40 12.78 -8.21 -6.27
C ILE A 40 11.69 -8.86 -5.41
N GLY A 41 11.08 -9.90 -5.95
CA GLY A 41 10.03 -10.67 -5.25
C GLY A 41 8.60 -10.25 -5.58
N GLY A 42 8.41 -9.42 -6.60
CA GLY A 42 7.09 -9.03 -7.08
C GLY A 42 7.10 -7.80 -7.99
N PRO A 43 5.94 -7.40 -8.51
CA PRO A 43 5.80 -6.19 -9.29
C PRO A 43 5.95 -4.93 -8.41
N ARG A 44 6.25 -3.81 -9.05
CA ARG A 44 6.22 -2.48 -8.43
C ARG A 44 4.85 -2.18 -7.85
N PHE A 45 4.75 -1.24 -6.92
CA PHE A 45 3.52 -0.99 -6.18
C PHE A 45 2.32 -0.75 -7.09
N TYR A 46 2.41 0.18 -8.04
CA TYR A 46 1.30 0.52 -8.94
C TYR A 46 1.03 -0.54 -10.04
N GLU A 47 1.91 -1.49 -10.23
CA GLU A 47 1.73 -2.62 -11.16
C GLU A 47 1.00 -3.81 -10.53
N ARG A 48 0.89 -3.86 -9.20
CA ARG A 48 0.22 -4.96 -8.49
C ARG A 48 -1.22 -5.08 -8.91
N LYS A 49 -1.69 -6.33 -9.04
CA LYS A 49 -3.03 -6.60 -9.54
C LYS A 49 -4.10 -5.84 -8.76
N GLU A 50 -4.07 -5.94 -7.43
CA GLU A 50 -5.04 -5.30 -6.53
C GLU A 50 -5.02 -3.77 -6.65
N ILE A 51 -3.87 -3.17 -6.88
CA ILE A 51 -3.73 -1.73 -7.07
C ILE A 51 -4.25 -1.31 -8.44
N ARG A 52 -3.89 -2.05 -9.49
CA ARG A 52 -4.41 -1.78 -10.85
C ARG A 52 -5.92 -1.89 -10.94
N ASP A 53 -6.52 -2.86 -10.24
CA ASP A 53 -7.98 -3.01 -10.18
C ASP A 53 -8.61 -1.84 -9.42
N ALA A 54 -8.06 -1.44 -8.27
CA ALA A 54 -8.52 -0.28 -7.51
C ALA A 54 -8.41 1.03 -8.31
N LEU A 55 -7.28 1.26 -8.97
CA LEU A 55 -7.09 2.40 -9.86
C LEU A 55 -8.09 2.41 -11.02
N ALA A 56 -8.44 1.25 -11.57
CA ALA A 56 -9.43 1.15 -12.62
C ALA A 56 -10.83 1.59 -12.14
N TYR A 57 -11.24 1.22 -10.93
CA TYR A 57 -12.46 1.76 -10.32
C TYR A 57 -12.44 3.28 -10.22
N LEU A 58 -11.37 3.83 -9.70
CA LEU A 58 -11.22 5.28 -9.55
C LEU A 58 -11.22 6.02 -10.90
N ARG A 59 -10.57 5.42 -11.92
CA ARG A 59 -10.58 5.96 -13.30
C ARG A 59 -11.96 5.98 -13.90
N VAL A 60 -12.75 4.91 -13.78
CA VAL A 60 -14.13 4.87 -14.30
C VAL A 60 -15.03 5.89 -13.60
N VAL A 61 -14.83 6.11 -12.30
CA VAL A 61 -15.57 7.15 -11.56
C VAL A 61 -15.18 8.56 -12.07
N ALA A 62 -13.91 8.81 -12.32
CA ALA A 62 -13.42 10.10 -12.84
C ALA A 62 -13.75 10.29 -14.34
N GLN A 63 -13.62 9.23 -15.13
CA GLN A 63 -13.78 9.21 -16.59
C GLN A 63 -14.58 7.97 -17.03
N PRO A 64 -15.91 8.07 -17.16
CA PRO A 64 -16.76 6.93 -17.54
C PRO A 64 -16.39 6.28 -18.86
N LYS A 65 -15.80 7.05 -19.78
CA LYS A 65 -15.41 6.59 -21.12
C LYS A 65 -14.03 5.89 -21.15
N ASP A 66 -13.43 5.59 -19.99
CA ASP A 66 -12.21 4.76 -19.93
C ASP A 66 -12.58 3.27 -20.07
N ASP A 67 -12.69 2.83 -21.32
CA ASP A 67 -13.09 1.45 -21.66
C ASP A 67 -12.10 0.41 -21.14
N LEU A 68 -10.80 0.73 -21.08
CA LEU A 68 -9.79 -0.17 -20.55
C LEU A 68 -9.96 -0.38 -19.05
N ALA A 69 -10.21 0.71 -18.32
CA ALA A 69 -10.46 0.65 -16.90
C ALA A 69 -11.77 -0.11 -16.60
N LEU A 70 -12.86 0.21 -17.31
CA LEU A 70 -14.14 -0.45 -17.14
C LEU A 70 -14.07 -1.94 -17.50
N GLY A 71 -13.45 -2.29 -18.63
CA GLY A 71 -13.26 -3.66 -19.07
C GLY A 71 -12.48 -4.51 -18.05
N ARG A 72 -11.54 -3.88 -17.33
CA ARG A 72 -10.76 -4.55 -16.28
C ARG A 72 -11.60 -4.94 -15.06
N ILE A 73 -12.54 -4.10 -14.65
CA ILE A 73 -13.27 -4.24 -13.39
C ILE A 73 -14.73 -4.68 -13.53
N ILE A 74 -15.27 -4.72 -14.74
CA ILE A 74 -16.68 -5.01 -14.98
C ILE A 74 -17.13 -6.33 -14.33
N ASN A 75 -16.24 -7.32 -14.27
CA ASN A 75 -16.48 -8.63 -13.60
C ASN A 75 -15.46 -8.90 -12.47
N THR A 76 -14.93 -7.87 -11.86
CA THR A 76 -14.02 -7.96 -10.69
C THR A 76 -14.53 -7.03 -9.58
N PRO A 77 -15.09 -7.58 -8.48
CA PRO A 77 -15.38 -8.97 -8.14
C PRO A 77 -16.30 -9.68 -9.16
N LYS A 78 -16.37 -11.00 -9.08
CA LYS A 78 -17.22 -11.77 -9.99
C LYS A 78 -18.70 -11.38 -9.84
N ARG A 79 -19.30 -10.91 -10.93
CA ARG A 79 -20.71 -10.47 -11.02
C ARG A 79 -21.56 -11.37 -11.90
N GLY A 80 -21.06 -12.55 -12.26
CA GLY A 80 -21.76 -13.48 -13.15
C GLY A 80 -21.76 -13.06 -14.63
N LEU A 81 -20.90 -12.09 -14.99
CA LEU A 81 -20.69 -11.67 -16.38
C LEU A 81 -19.70 -12.62 -17.03
N GLY A 82 -20.18 -13.49 -17.90
CA GLY A 82 -19.31 -14.37 -18.69
C GLY A 82 -18.66 -13.65 -19.86
N ASP A 83 -17.62 -14.28 -20.45
CA ASP A 83 -16.87 -13.74 -21.58
C ASP A 83 -17.76 -13.39 -22.78
N ALA A 84 -18.80 -14.21 -23.05
CA ALA A 84 -19.77 -13.94 -24.11
C ALA A 84 -20.53 -12.62 -23.89
N THR A 85 -20.93 -12.32 -22.64
CA THR A 85 -21.58 -11.05 -22.30
C THR A 85 -20.64 -9.87 -22.52
N ILE A 86 -19.39 -9.98 -22.03
CA ILE A 86 -18.38 -8.94 -22.19
C ILE A 86 -18.09 -8.70 -23.67
N GLN A 87 -18.03 -9.76 -24.46
CA GLN A 87 -17.86 -9.67 -25.90
C GLN A 87 -19.03 -8.95 -26.57
N THR A 88 -20.28 -9.30 -26.22
CA THR A 88 -21.48 -8.61 -26.73
C THR A 88 -21.43 -7.11 -26.46
N LEU A 89 -21.11 -6.70 -25.22
CA LEU A 89 -20.95 -5.30 -24.85
C LEU A 89 -19.86 -4.60 -25.68
N SER A 90 -18.72 -5.27 -25.87
CA SER A 90 -17.60 -4.71 -26.63
C SER A 90 -17.88 -4.60 -28.13
N VAL A 91 -18.62 -5.54 -28.71
CA VAL A 91 -19.05 -5.51 -30.11
C VAL A 91 -20.04 -4.35 -30.31
N HIS A 92 -21.06 -4.26 -29.46
CA HIS A 92 -22.04 -3.19 -29.51
C HIS A 92 -21.40 -1.81 -29.42
N ALA A 93 -20.48 -1.61 -28.44
CA ALA A 93 -19.73 -0.36 -28.29
C ALA A 93 -18.96 0.01 -29.57
N ARG A 94 -18.30 -0.97 -30.20
CA ARG A 94 -17.54 -0.74 -31.44
C ARG A 94 -18.45 -0.43 -32.64
N GLU A 95 -19.55 -1.14 -32.79
CA GLU A 95 -20.48 -0.97 -33.92
C GLU A 95 -21.24 0.35 -33.85
N SER A 96 -21.59 0.80 -32.64
CA SER A 96 -22.27 2.09 -32.41
C SER A 96 -21.32 3.26 -32.26
N GLY A 97 -20.00 3.02 -32.19
CA GLY A 97 -19.01 4.08 -31.99
C GLY A 97 -19.09 4.75 -30.60
N GLN A 98 -19.60 4.02 -29.62
CA GLN A 98 -19.79 4.45 -28.24
C GLN A 98 -18.72 3.88 -27.33
N SER A 99 -18.61 4.43 -26.10
CA SER A 99 -17.82 3.82 -25.04
C SER A 99 -18.48 2.54 -24.50
N LEU A 100 -17.70 1.71 -23.84
CA LEU A 100 -18.23 0.53 -23.17
C LEU A 100 -19.28 0.89 -22.11
N TYR A 101 -19.12 2.02 -21.43
CA TYR A 101 -20.08 2.52 -20.44
C TYR A 101 -21.44 2.85 -21.10
N GLU A 102 -21.44 3.62 -22.19
CA GLU A 102 -22.64 3.95 -22.96
C GLU A 102 -23.29 2.69 -23.55
N SER A 103 -22.50 1.74 -24.05
CA SER A 103 -22.98 0.45 -24.52
C SER A 103 -23.71 -0.36 -23.43
N ILE A 104 -23.21 -0.28 -22.17
CA ILE A 104 -23.87 -0.93 -21.04
C ILE A 104 -25.22 -0.23 -20.73
N GLU A 105 -25.26 1.11 -20.80
CA GLU A 105 -26.51 1.88 -20.63
C GLU A 105 -27.56 1.44 -21.63
N ASP A 106 -27.21 1.42 -22.91
CA ASP A 106 -28.12 1.05 -23.99
C ASP A 106 -28.63 -0.40 -23.84
N LEU A 107 -27.70 -1.36 -23.69
CA LEU A 107 -28.06 -2.78 -23.62
C LEU A 107 -28.75 -3.19 -22.31
N ALA A 108 -28.61 -2.42 -21.24
CA ALA A 108 -29.34 -2.65 -20.00
C ALA A 108 -30.85 -2.35 -20.17
N GLU A 109 -31.24 -1.51 -21.13
CA GLU A 109 -32.63 -1.16 -21.43
C GLU A 109 -33.26 -2.06 -22.49
N THR A 110 -32.45 -2.86 -23.22
CA THR A 110 -32.93 -3.79 -24.26
C THR A 110 -33.17 -5.21 -23.75
N GLU A 111 -33.77 -6.08 -24.60
CA GLU A 111 -33.94 -7.49 -24.28
C GLU A 111 -32.79 -8.39 -24.78
N GLU A 112 -31.75 -7.83 -25.33
CA GLU A 112 -30.62 -8.57 -25.88
C GLU A 112 -29.81 -9.34 -24.81
N LEU A 113 -29.80 -8.81 -23.59
CA LEU A 113 -29.16 -9.45 -22.45
C LEU A 113 -30.18 -10.12 -21.55
N ARG A 114 -29.74 -11.20 -20.90
CA ARG A 114 -30.57 -11.91 -19.92
C ARG A 114 -31.02 -10.98 -18.78
N PRO A 115 -32.21 -11.14 -18.19
CA PRO A 115 -32.73 -10.24 -17.17
C PRO A 115 -31.78 -10.04 -15.95
N ASN A 116 -31.19 -11.14 -15.48
CA ASN A 116 -30.23 -11.07 -14.35
C ASN A 116 -28.98 -10.27 -14.71
N ILE A 117 -28.48 -10.40 -15.94
CA ILE A 117 -27.32 -9.63 -16.41
C ILE A 117 -27.66 -8.13 -16.51
N ARG A 118 -28.84 -7.81 -17.08
CA ARG A 118 -29.34 -6.43 -17.14
C ARG A 118 -29.42 -5.78 -15.76
N THR A 119 -30.02 -6.48 -14.80
CA THR A 119 -30.13 -5.99 -13.41
C THR A 119 -28.75 -5.76 -12.80
N THR A 120 -27.80 -6.67 -13.00
CA THR A 120 -26.44 -6.54 -12.50
C THR A 120 -25.74 -5.31 -13.09
N LEU A 121 -25.84 -5.12 -14.41
CA LEU A 121 -25.23 -3.99 -15.12
C LEU A 121 -25.88 -2.66 -14.72
N ALA A 122 -27.22 -2.61 -14.67
CA ALA A 122 -27.94 -1.41 -14.23
C ALA A 122 -27.57 -1.00 -12.79
N THR A 123 -27.39 -1.99 -11.88
CA THR A 123 -26.94 -1.74 -10.51
C THR A 123 -25.53 -1.14 -10.52
N LEU A 124 -24.62 -1.73 -11.30
CA LEU A 124 -23.24 -1.27 -11.42
C LEU A 124 -23.17 0.18 -11.95
N LEU A 125 -23.95 0.52 -12.99
CA LEU A 125 -24.02 1.88 -13.52
C LEU A 125 -24.55 2.86 -12.48
N LYS A 126 -25.60 2.48 -11.75
CA LYS A 126 -26.16 3.30 -10.66
C LYS A 126 -25.12 3.58 -9.56
N ASP A 127 -24.34 2.57 -9.19
CA ASP A 127 -23.27 2.74 -8.22
C ASP A 127 -22.20 3.70 -8.74
N PHE A 128 -21.75 3.56 -9.97
CA PHE A 128 -20.82 4.50 -10.59
C PHE A 128 -21.36 5.94 -10.65
N ALA A 129 -22.63 6.11 -11.01
CA ALA A 129 -23.26 7.44 -11.04
C ALA A 129 -23.30 8.06 -9.64
N ARG A 130 -23.61 7.26 -8.62
CA ARG A 130 -23.62 7.71 -7.22
C ARG A 130 -22.22 8.07 -6.75
N TRP A 131 -21.20 7.23 -6.96
CA TRP A 131 -19.82 7.53 -6.56
C TRP A 131 -19.29 8.78 -7.24
N ARG A 132 -19.63 8.97 -8.52
CA ARG A 132 -19.28 10.19 -9.26
C ARG A 132 -19.89 11.44 -8.63
N SER A 133 -21.12 11.38 -8.14
CA SER A 133 -21.76 12.51 -7.47
C SER A 133 -21.06 12.89 -6.15
N LEU A 134 -20.31 11.95 -5.55
CA LEU A 134 -19.56 12.18 -4.31
C LEU A 134 -18.19 12.86 -4.53
N ILE A 135 -17.68 12.94 -5.77
CA ILE A 135 -16.36 13.54 -6.06
C ILE A 135 -16.21 14.95 -5.48
N THR A 136 -17.28 15.74 -5.51
CA THR A 136 -17.26 17.14 -5.08
C THR A 136 -17.54 17.34 -3.59
N THR A 137 -18.08 16.36 -2.92
CA THR A 137 -18.56 16.47 -1.53
C THR A 137 -17.79 15.62 -0.53
N THR A 138 -17.06 14.63 -1.00
CA THR A 138 -16.33 13.67 -0.17
C THR A 138 -14.84 13.75 -0.48
N HIS A 139 -14.00 13.67 0.55
CA HIS A 139 -12.57 13.64 0.36
C HIS A 139 -12.18 12.42 -0.49
N HIS A 140 -11.31 12.61 -1.48
CA HIS A 140 -11.01 11.57 -2.49
C HIS A 140 -10.44 10.26 -1.91
N SER A 141 -9.70 10.32 -0.80
CA SER A 141 -9.25 9.09 -0.11
C SER A 141 -10.40 8.36 0.58
N GLU A 142 -11.36 9.09 1.18
CA GLU A 142 -12.57 8.50 1.75
C GLU A 142 -13.46 7.93 0.65
N LEU A 143 -13.62 8.65 -0.45
CA LEU A 143 -14.35 8.17 -1.63
C LEU A 143 -13.76 6.88 -2.17
N ALA A 144 -12.44 6.76 -2.22
CA ALA A 144 -11.77 5.53 -2.64
C ALA A 144 -12.12 4.35 -1.71
N GLY A 145 -12.12 4.55 -0.39
CA GLY A 145 -12.58 3.55 0.58
C GLY A 145 -14.02 3.12 0.31
N ILE A 146 -14.94 4.09 0.15
CA ILE A 146 -16.36 3.82 -0.16
C ILE A 146 -16.47 2.98 -1.45
N ILE A 147 -15.79 3.35 -2.52
CA ILE A 147 -15.83 2.63 -3.80
C ILE A 147 -15.35 1.20 -3.64
N LEU A 148 -14.23 0.98 -2.98
CA LEU A 148 -13.64 -0.36 -2.82
C LEU A 148 -14.52 -1.27 -1.94
N ASP A 149 -15.16 -0.73 -0.92
CA ASP A 149 -16.06 -1.49 -0.04
C ASP A 149 -17.39 -1.80 -0.70
N GLU A 150 -18.07 -0.79 -1.24
CA GLU A 150 -19.40 -0.95 -1.83
C GLU A 150 -19.38 -1.73 -3.16
N SER A 151 -18.28 -1.65 -3.92
CA SER A 151 -18.09 -2.51 -5.09
C SER A 151 -17.92 -4.00 -4.74
N GLY A 152 -17.70 -4.30 -3.45
CA GLY A 152 -17.38 -5.63 -2.94
C GLY A 152 -15.91 -6.02 -3.16
N TYR A 153 -15.05 -5.10 -3.61
CA TYR A 153 -13.65 -5.41 -3.94
C TYR A 153 -12.83 -5.73 -2.68
N THR A 154 -12.98 -4.94 -1.62
CA THR A 154 -12.38 -5.21 -0.30
C THR A 154 -12.90 -6.54 0.25
N GLY A 155 -14.22 -6.77 0.22
CA GLY A 155 -14.84 -8.01 0.69
C GLY A 155 -14.36 -9.26 -0.05
N MET A 156 -14.07 -9.14 -1.34
CA MET A 156 -13.46 -10.22 -2.14
C MET A 156 -12.13 -10.67 -1.57
N TRP A 157 -11.23 -9.71 -1.24
CA TRP A 157 -9.93 -10.03 -0.66
C TRP A 157 -10.00 -10.47 0.81
N GLN A 158 -10.97 -9.95 1.59
CA GLN A 158 -11.23 -10.42 2.96
C GLN A 158 -11.70 -11.89 2.99
N SER A 159 -12.42 -12.30 1.96
CA SER A 159 -12.93 -13.68 1.82
C SER A 159 -11.91 -14.64 1.20
N ASP A 160 -10.84 -14.12 0.61
CA ASP A 160 -9.79 -14.92 -0.01
C ASP A 160 -8.88 -15.52 1.08
N LYS A 161 -8.77 -16.86 1.06
CA LYS A 161 -7.95 -17.64 2.02
C LYS A 161 -6.51 -17.83 1.56
N SER A 162 -6.10 -17.20 0.46
CA SER A 162 -4.71 -17.29 -0.01
C SER A 162 -3.76 -16.58 0.97
N PRO A 163 -2.52 -17.07 1.12
CA PRO A 163 -1.52 -16.44 1.98
C PRO A 163 -1.23 -14.98 1.62
N ASP A 164 -1.47 -14.60 0.35
CA ASP A 164 -1.20 -13.27 -0.17
C ASP A 164 -2.32 -12.25 0.11
N ALA A 165 -3.56 -12.74 0.36
CA ALA A 165 -4.74 -11.87 0.50
C ALA A 165 -4.57 -10.76 1.54
N PRO A 166 -4.02 -11.03 2.72
CA PRO A 166 -3.80 -9.97 3.72
C PRO A 166 -2.81 -8.89 3.27
N GLY A 167 -1.74 -9.29 2.58
CA GLY A 167 -0.78 -8.33 2.01
C GLY A 167 -1.42 -7.45 0.94
N ARG A 168 -2.38 -7.97 0.17
CA ARG A 168 -3.14 -7.21 -0.82
C ARG A 168 -4.07 -6.19 -0.16
N LEU A 169 -4.72 -6.55 0.95
CA LEU A 169 -5.51 -5.61 1.74
C LEU A 169 -4.66 -4.48 2.33
N GLU A 170 -3.46 -4.78 2.80
CA GLU A 170 -2.51 -3.76 3.25
C GLU A 170 -2.07 -2.84 2.10
N ASN A 171 -1.85 -3.38 0.90
CA ASN A 171 -1.56 -2.58 -0.28
C ASN A 171 -2.73 -1.63 -0.65
N LEU A 172 -3.99 -2.08 -0.53
CA LEU A 172 -5.15 -1.23 -0.76
C LEU A 172 -5.26 -0.12 0.30
N LYS A 173 -5.00 -0.42 1.56
CA LYS A 173 -4.93 0.58 2.64
C LYS A 173 -3.85 1.62 2.37
N GLU A 174 -2.68 1.17 1.92
CA GLU A 174 -1.58 2.07 1.55
C GLU A 174 -1.95 2.96 0.37
N LEU A 175 -2.64 2.43 -0.66
CA LEU A 175 -3.14 3.22 -1.77
C LEU A 175 -4.05 4.35 -1.28
N VAL A 176 -5.04 4.03 -0.45
CA VAL A 176 -5.97 5.02 0.12
C VAL A 176 -5.25 6.04 0.99
N SER A 177 -4.25 5.62 1.76
CA SER A 177 -3.42 6.52 2.57
C SER A 177 -2.60 7.48 1.70
N ALA A 178 -1.99 6.96 0.63
CA ALA A 178 -1.21 7.75 -0.32
C ALA A 178 -2.06 8.83 -1.01
N MET A 179 -3.30 8.51 -1.34
CA MET A 179 -4.21 9.48 -1.94
C MET A 179 -4.40 10.75 -1.10
N ALA A 180 -4.33 10.64 0.23
CA ALA A 180 -4.50 11.79 1.12
C ALA A 180 -3.36 12.83 1.03
N GLU A 181 -2.28 12.53 0.30
CA GLU A 181 -1.18 13.47 0.04
C GLU A 181 -1.46 14.39 -1.14
N PHE A 182 -2.54 14.16 -1.89
CA PHE A 182 -2.91 14.90 -3.09
C PHE A 182 -4.12 15.80 -2.85
N ASP A 183 -4.25 16.84 -3.65
CA ASP A 183 -5.35 17.81 -3.50
C ASP A 183 -6.71 17.23 -3.91
N ASN A 184 -6.72 16.34 -4.90
CA ASN A 184 -7.93 15.73 -5.43
C ASN A 184 -7.65 14.42 -6.19
N LEU A 185 -8.72 13.71 -6.58
CA LEU A 185 -8.63 12.46 -7.33
C LEU A 185 -7.90 12.61 -8.67
N ALA A 186 -8.12 13.71 -9.38
CA ALA A 186 -7.52 13.91 -10.71
C ALA A 186 -6.00 14.05 -10.61
N SER A 187 -5.50 14.86 -9.68
CA SER A 187 -4.05 15.04 -9.47
C SER A 187 -3.37 13.74 -9.02
N PHE A 188 -4.06 12.92 -8.21
CA PHE A 188 -3.57 11.60 -7.85
C PHE A 188 -3.46 10.66 -9.07
N LEU A 189 -4.52 10.57 -9.89
CA LEU A 189 -4.51 9.70 -11.08
C LEU A 189 -3.48 10.14 -12.13
N GLU A 190 -3.28 11.45 -12.30
CA GLU A 190 -2.23 12.00 -13.14
C GLU A 190 -0.84 11.61 -12.64
N HIS A 191 -0.58 11.77 -11.34
CA HIS A 191 0.67 11.34 -10.72
C HIS A 191 0.94 9.85 -10.95
N VAL A 192 -0.06 8.99 -10.72
CA VAL A 192 0.09 7.54 -10.96
C VAL A 192 0.40 7.23 -12.42
N SER A 193 -0.23 7.94 -13.36
CA SER A 193 0.05 7.76 -14.78
C SER A 193 1.49 8.12 -15.13
N LEU A 194 1.98 9.27 -14.62
CA LEU A 194 3.38 9.67 -14.79
C LEU A 194 4.38 8.67 -14.18
N VAL A 195 4.05 8.14 -12.99
CA VAL A 195 4.87 7.11 -12.33
C VAL A 195 4.94 5.84 -13.17
N MET A 196 3.81 5.43 -13.78
CA MET A 196 3.76 4.23 -14.62
C MET A 196 4.43 4.41 -15.98
N GLU A 197 4.41 5.60 -16.56
CA GLU A 197 5.05 5.92 -17.84
C GLU A 197 6.58 6.04 -17.73
N ASN A 198 7.08 6.60 -16.63
CA ASN A 198 8.52 6.77 -16.39
C ASN A 198 9.28 5.47 -16.09
N GLN A 199 8.74 4.33 -16.49
CA GLN A 199 9.29 2.99 -16.22
C GLN A 199 10.32 2.51 -17.24
N GLU A 200 10.91 3.41 -18.03
CA GLU A 200 11.98 2.99 -18.95
C GLU A 200 13.09 2.28 -18.18
N GLU A 201 13.48 1.12 -18.67
CA GLU A 201 14.58 0.33 -18.13
C GLU A 201 15.87 1.15 -18.20
N SER A 202 16.13 1.92 -17.14
CA SER A 202 17.41 2.61 -17.04
C SER A 202 18.53 1.57 -17.10
N GLN A 203 19.41 1.71 -18.10
CA GLN A 203 20.64 0.95 -18.15
C GLN A 203 21.58 1.50 -17.06
N GLY A 204 22.17 0.63 -16.25
CA GLY A 204 23.11 1.03 -15.22
C GLY A 204 22.88 0.32 -13.88
N GLU A 205 23.65 0.75 -12.90
CA GLU A 205 23.56 0.24 -11.52
C GLU A 205 22.21 0.57 -10.88
N LYS A 206 21.63 -0.40 -10.16
CA LYS A 206 20.30 -0.26 -9.54
C LYS A 206 20.32 -0.67 -8.09
N ILE A 207 19.79 0.20 -7.21
CA ILE A 207 19.53 -0.18 -5.83
C ILE A 207 18.43 -1.23 -5.76
N THR A 208 18.62 -2.25 -4.92
CA THR A 208 17.64 -3.32 -4.76
C THR A 208 16.62 -2.97 -3.68
N LEU A 209 15.34 -3.09 -3.99
CA LEU A 209 14.23 -2.94 -3.05
C LEU A 209 13.50 -4.28 -2.93
N MET A 210 13.37 -4.83 -1.73
CA MET A 210 12.73 -6.12 -1.49
C MET A 210 12.24 -6.27 -0.06
N THR A 211 11.47 -7.33 0.20
CA THR A 211 11.10 -7.69 1.57
C THR A 211 12.24 -8.45 2.26
N LEU A 212 12.23 -8.43 3.60
CA LEU A 212 13.13 -9.24 4.43
C LEU A 212 13.07 -10.73 4.08
N HIS A 213 11.88 -11.25 3.79
CA HIS A 213 11.68 -12.64 3.36
C HIS A 213 12.39 -12.93 2.03
N GLY A 214 12.28 -12.02 1.07
CA GLY A 214 12.93 -12.17 -0.24
C GLY A 214 14.46 -12.07 -0.20
N ALA A 215 15.01 -11.49 0.87
CA ALA A 215 16.44 -11.27 1.00
C ALA A 215 17.22 -12.51 1.46
N LYS A 216 16.54 -13.60 1.80
CA LYS A 216 17.20 -14.83 2.26
C LYS A 216 18.13 -15.38 1.17
N GLY A 217 19.40 -15.56 1.51
CA GLY A 217 20.44 -16.05 0.59
C GLY A 217 21.12 -14.99 -0.26
N LEU A 218 20.66 -13.73 -0.22
CA LEU A 218 21.32 -12.61 -0.88
C LEU A 218 22.21 -11.84 0.11
N GLU A 219 23.19 -11.10 -0.41
CA GLU A 219 24.06 -10.25 0.41
C GLU A 219 24.42 -8.97 -0.34
N PHE A 220 24.57 -7.88 0.41
CA PHE A 220 24.86 -6.55 -0.11
C PHE A 220 25.92 -5.87 0.75
N ASP A 221 26.71 -4.97 0.16
CA ASP A 221 27.70 -4.22 0.93
C ASP A 221 27.03 -3.25 1.93
N ALA A 222 25.92 -2.60 1.51
CA ALA A 222 25.12 -1.75 2.38
C ALA A 222 23.66 -2.18 2.36
N VAL A 223 23.07 -2.33 3.55
CA VAL A 223 21.66 -2.67 3.74
C VAL A 223 20.98 -1.58 4.56
N TYR A 224 19.85 -1.11 4.09
CA TYR A 224 18.97 -0.19 4.80
C TYR A 224 17.72 -0.96 5.28
N LEU A 225 17.42 -0.83 6.56
CA LEU A 225 16.37 -1.55 7.28
C LEU A 225 15.39 -0.53 7.88
N PRO A 226 14.47 0.03 7.09
CA PRO A 226 13.54 1.06 7.56
C PRO A 226 12.34 0.44 8.30
N GLY A 227 11.69 1.28 9.13
CA GLY A 227 10.43 0.94 9.78
C GLY A 227 10.60 -0.03 10.96
N TRP A 228 11.70 0.08 11.71
CA TRP A 228 11.89 -0.72 12.92
C TRP A 228 11.13 -0.11 14.10
N GLU A 229 9.81 -0.27 14.05
CA GLU A 229 8.85 0.25 15.03
C GLU A 229 7.90 -0.88 15.45
N ASP A 230 7.60 -0.99 16.75
CA ASP A 230 6.63 -1.97 17.25
C ASP A 230 5.28 -1.78 16.53
N GLY A 231 4.70 -2.91 16.08
CA GLY A 231 3.49 -2.91 15.24
C GLY A 231 3.78 -2.93 13.72
N VAL A 232 4.93 -2.39 13.29
CA VAL A 232 5.41 -2.51 11.90
C VAL A 232 6.42 -3.65 11.80
N PHE A 233 7.46 -3.60 12.63
CA PHE A 233 8.45 -4.67 12.78
C PHE A 233 8.98 -4.72 14.22
N PRO A 234 8.55 -5.73 15.02
CA PRO A 234 7.69 -6.87 14.67
C PRO A 234 6.29 -6.47 14.22
N SER A 235 5.74 -7.24 13.27
CA SER A 235 4.40 -7.02 12.75
C SER A 235 3.34 -7.33 13.82
N GLN A 236 2.46 -6.36 14.13
CA GLN A 236 1.37 -6.57 15.08
C GLN A 236 0.52 -7.77 14.70
N ARG A 237 0.18 -7.89 13.42
CA ARG A 237 -0.59 -9.00 12.90
C ARG A 237 0.06 -10.37 13.16
N SER A 238 1.38 -10.49 12.93
CA SER A 238 2.11 -11.74 13.18
C SER A 238 2.01 -12.15 14.66
N MET A 239 2.06 -11.17 15.55
CA MET A 239 1.91 -11.40 16.99
C MET A 239 0.46 -11.76 17.37
N ASP A 240 -0.54 -11.11 16.78
CA ASP A 240 -1.96 -11.36 17.06
C ASP A 240 -2.39 -12.76 16.58
N GLU A 241 -1.92 -13.19 15.40
CA GLU A 241 -2.24 -14.50 14.83
C GLU A 241 -1.48 -15.66 15.49
N ASN A 242 -0.21 -15.46 15.87
CA ASN A 242 0.68 -16.55 16.27
C ASN A 242 1.33 -16.34 17.66
N GLY A 243 0.99 -15.28 18.37
CA GLY A 243 1.51 -15.01 19.72
C GLY A 243 3.03 -14.97 19.78
N THR A 244 3.60 -15.68 20.77
CA THR A 244 5.06 -15.76 20.94
C THR A 244 5.79 -16.42 19.78
N ALA A 245 5.17 -17.39 19.10
CA ALA A 245 5.76 -18.01 17.91
C ALA A 245 5.89 -17.01 16.76
N GLY A 246 4.90 -16.12 16.60
CA GLY A 246 4.95 -15.02 15.65
C GLY A 246 6.11 -14.06 15.96
N LEU A 247 6.28 -13.68 17.22
CA LEU A 247 7.39 -12.82 17.63
C LEU A 247 8.77 -13.46 17.36
N GLU A 248 8.91 -14.77 17.61
CA GLU A 248 10.15 -15.47 17.32
C GLU A 248 10.46 -15.53 15.81
N GLU A 249 9.44 -15.67 14.98
CA GLU A 249 9.64 -15.61 13.53
C GLU A 249 10.05 -14.20 13.06
N GLU A 250 9.43 -13.16 13.61
CA GLU A 250 9.84 -11.77 13.35
C GLU A 250 11.29 -11.51 13.79
N ARG A 251 11.73 -12.11 14.93
CA ARG A 251 13.12 -12.02 15.40
C ARG A 251 14.08 -12.71 14.43
N ARG A 252 13.69 -13.86 13.87
CA ARG A 252 14.49 -14.52 12.81
C ARG A 252 14.62 -13.66 11.58
N LEU A 253 13.54 -12.96 11.20
CA LEU A 253 13.59 -12.02 10.07
C LEU A 253 14.48 -10.82 10.37
N ALA A 254 14.48 -10.29 11.59
CA ALA A 254 15.41 -9.24 12.02
C ALA A 254 16.87 -9.70 11.86
N TYR A 255 17.18 -10.89 12.34
CA TYR A 255 18.50 -11.51 12.16
C TYR A 255 18.85 -11.66 10.67
N VAL A 256 17.93 -12.18 9.86
CA VAL A 256 18.14 -12.28 8.41
C VAL A 256 18.45 -10.91 7.82
N GLY A 257 17.66 -9.89 8.11
CA GLY A 257 17.86 -8.54 7.57
C GLY A 257 19.25 -7.97 7.87
N ILE A 258 19.65 -8.00 9.13
CA ILE A 258 20.95 -7.48 9.58
C ILE A 258 22.11 -8.24 8.92
N THR A 259 22.01 -9.57 8.87
CA THR A 259 23.07 -10.42 8.30
C THR A 259 23.16 -10.37 6.77
N ARG A 260 22.28 -9.62 6.08
CA ARG A 260 22.44 -9.37 4.64
C ARG A 260 23.50 -8.33 4.35
N ALA A 261 23.89 -7.54 5.33
CA ALA A 261 24.92 -6.52 5.18
C ALA A 261 26.33 -7.13 5.33
N ARG A 262 27.16 -6.98 4.30
CA ARG A 262 28.57 -7.36 4.36
C ARG A 262 29.44 -6.31 5.06
N LYS A 263 29.06 -5.02 4.95
CA LYS A 263 29.90 -3.91 5.47
C LYS A 263 29.12 -2.96 6.36
N LYS A 264 27.88 -2.57 5.96
CA LYS A 264 27.11 -1.58 6.70
C LYS A 264 25.62 -1.96 6.71
N ALA A 265 25.05 -2.11 7.91
CA ALA A 265 23.61 -2.12 8.12
C ALA A 265 23.19 -0.76 8.69
N THR A 266 22.12 -0.19 8.15
CA THR A 266 21.53 1.06 8.66
C THR A 266 20.06 0.79 9.00
N ILE A 267 19.73 0.85 10.28
CA ILE A 267 18.37 0.65 10.79
C ILE A 267 17.77 2.02 11.02
N THR A 268 16.53 2.24 10.59
CA THR A 268 15.82 3.49 10.83
C THR A 268 14.42 3.26 11.37
N TYR A 269 14.01 4.14 12.26
CA TYR A 269 12.66 4.21 12.81
C TYR A 269 12.25 5.66 12.98
N VAL A 270 10.96 5.93 13.11
CA VAL A 270 10.40 7.26 13.29
C VAL A 270 9.64 7.33 14.62
N ALA A 271 9.68 8.49 15.29
CA ALA A 271 8.91 8.72 16.51
C ALA A 271 7.42 8.93 16.23
N ASN A 272 7.10 9.46 15.04
CA ASN A 272 5.72 9.70 14.61
C ASN A 272 5.57 9.24 13.16
N ARG A 273 4.49 8.52 12.89
CA ARG A 273 4.14 8.04 11.56
C ARG A 273 2.75 8.54 11.17
N ARG A 274 2.59 8.96 9.94
CA ARG A 274 1.27 9.28 9.40
C ARG A 274 0.58 7.97 9.00
N MET A 275 -0.53 7.66 9.68
CA MET A 275 -1.36 6.50 9.37
C MET A 275 -2.81 6.98 9.18
N TYR A 276 -3.42 6.61 8.04
CA TYR A 276 -4.81 6.97 7.71
C TYR A 276 -5.12 8.47 7.87
N GLY A 277 -4.19 9.33 7.43
CA GLY A 277 -4.34 10.78 7.51
C GLY A 277 -4.04 11.41 8.88
N SER A 278 -3.84 10.62 9.93
CA SER A 278 -3.52 11.08 11.28
C SER A 278 -2.08 10.76 11.67
N TRP A 279 -1.46 11.64 12.48
CA TRP A 279 -0.16 11.36 13.08
C TRP A 279 -0.32 10.45 14.29
N VAL A 280 0.38 9.32 14.28
CA VAL A 280 0.40 8.33 15.37
C VAL A 280 1.82 8.25 15.90
N ASN A 281 1.96 8.24 17.22
CA ASN A 281 3.25 8.01 17.88
C ASN A 281 3.67 6.55 17.63
N SER A 282 4.89 6.38 17.17
CA SER A 282 5.51 5.07 16.96
C SER A 282 6.47 4.77 18.11
N MET A 283 6.47 3.54 18.56
CA MET A 283 7.46 3.05 19.53
C MET A 283 8.60 2.39 18.76
N PRO A 284 9.86 2.65 19.14
CA PRO A 284 10.98 1.90 18.58
C PRO A 284 10.78 0.41 18.71
N SER A 285 11.23 -0.35 17.69
CA SER A 285 11.16 -1.81 17.74
C SER A 285 11.90 -2.37 18.96
N ARG A 286 11.29 -3.29 19.66
CA ARG A 286 11.91 -4.03 20.76
C ARG A 286 13.20 -4.76 20.37
N PHE A 287 13.37 -5.09 19.08
CA PHE A 287 14.59 -5.71 18.57
C PHE A 287 15.81 -4.78 18.60
N LEU A 288 15.63 -3.46 18.73
CA LEU A 288 16.74 -2.52 18.87
C LEU A 288 17.48 -2.70 20.20
N GLU A 289 16.76 -3.07 21.26
CA GLU A 289 17.37 -3.35 22.58
C GLU A 289 18.15 -4.67 22.60
N GLU A 290 17.86 -5.58 21.67
CA GLU A 290 18.56 -6.86 21.53
C GLU A 290 19.88 -6.75 20.75
N LEU A 291 20.18 -5.56 20.16
CA LEU A 291 21.43 -5.35 19.41
C LEU A 291 22.63 -5.22 20.36
N PRO A 292 23.81 -5.76 19.98
CA PRO A 292 25.02 -5.58 20.77
C PRO A 292 25.45 -4.11 20.77
N GLN A 293 25.33 -3.45 21.91
CA GLN A 293 25.55 -2.01 22.08
C GLN A 293 26.95 -1.55 21.63
N ASP A 294 27.97 -2.39 21.81
CA ASP A 294 29.34 -2.10 21.40
C ASP A 294 29.55 -2.04 19.88
N SER A 295 28.57 -2.49 19.11
CA SER A 295 28.61 -2.55 17.63
C SER A 295 27.60 -1.63 16.97
N VAL A 296 26.93 -0.75 17.73
CA VAL A 296 25.88 0.15 17.24
C VAL A 296 26.26 1.60 17.45
N GLU A 297 26.25 2.36 16.38
CA GLU A 297 26.27 3.83 16.45
C GLU A 297 24.84 4.36 16.36
N VAL A 298 24.45 5.19 17.31
CA VAL A 298 23.12 5.83 17.33
C VAL A 298 23.26 7.26 16.82
N GLU A 299 22.63 7.53 15.67
CA GLU A 299 22.48 8.87 15.12
C GLU A 299 21.03 9.33 15.36
N ALA A 300 20.81 10.40 16.08
CA ALA A 300 19.50 11.00 16.29
C ALA A 300 19.51 12.45 15.81
N GLU A 301 18.43 12.89 15.13
CA GLU A 301 18.21 14.31 14.90
C GLU A 301 17.96 15.01 16.24
N MET A 302 18.57 16.20 16.42
CA MET A 302 18.44 16.96 17.67
C MET A 302 16.96 17.23 17.98
N GLY A 303 16.49 16.69 19.10
CA GLY A 303 15.15 16.90 19.65
C GLY A 303 14.34 15.62 19.94
N LEU A 304 14.70 14.46 19.39
CA LEU A 304 13.92 13.23 19.53
C LEU A 304 14.54 12.19 20.47
N TYR A 305 15.85 12.26 20.77
CA TYR A 305 16.50 11.33 21.68
C TYR A 305 17.64 12.02 22.45
N GLN A 306 17.55 12.08 23.77
CA GLN A 306 18.74 12.34 24.61
C GLN A 306 19.30 10.98 25.04
N PRO A 307 20.45 10.53 24.51
CA PRO A 307 21.13 9.37 25.04
C PRO A 307 21.75 9.78 26.38
N GLY A 308 21.24 9.23 27.47
CA GLY A 308 21.88 9.36 28.76
C GLY A 308 21.04 9.95 29.88
N ARG A 309 19.88 9.37 30.14
CA ARG A 309 19.34 9.28 31.51
C ARG A 309 18.74 7.88 31.67
N SER A 310 19.51 6.99 32.27
CA SER A 310 18.94 5.82 32.94
C SER A 310 17.87 6.31 33.90
N SER A 311 16.61 6.20 33.50
CA SER A 311 15.51 6.43 34.43
C SER A 311 15.47 5.27 35.41
N HIS A 312 16.11 5.50 36.55
CA HIS A 312 15.76 4.78 37.77
C HIS A 312 14.26 5.01 37.99
N TRP A 313 13.47 3.99 37.76
CA TRP A 313 12.09 3.97 38.16
C TRP A 313 12.05 3.91 39.68
N ASP A 314 11.89 5.09 40.28
CA ASP A 314 11.59 5.18 41.70
C ASP A 314 10.09 4.93 41.88
N SER A 315 9.78 3.85 42.59
CA SER A 315 8.44 3.39 42.91
C SER A 315 7.84 4.27 44.02
N SER A 316 7.40 5.47 43.68
CA SER A 316 6.55 6.28 44.56
C SER A 316 5.40 6.88 43.76
N GLY A 317 4.22 6.26 43.97
CA GLY A 317 2.97 6.65 43.36
C GLY A 317 2.55 8.09 43.70
N ARG A 318 2.24 8.86 42.67
CA ARG A 318 1.22 9.91 42.71
C ARG A 318 0.57 10.00 41.34
N GLY A 319 -0.73 9.68 41.32
CA GLY A 319 -1.57 9.78 40.15
C GLY A 319 -1.73 11.25 39.67
N PHE A 320 -1.64 11.43 38.37
CA PHE A 320 -2.22 12.58 37.70
C PHE A 320 -3.34 12.09 36.78
N SER A 321 -4.57 12.47 37.19
CA SER A 321 -5.75 12.37 36.35
C SER A 321 -5.71 13.50 35.31
N SER A 322 -5.75 13.18 34.04
CA SER A 322 -6.23 14.09 33.02
C SER A 322 -7.20 13.36 32.10
N GLU A 323 -8.48 13.56 32.39
CA GLU A 323 -9.55 13.32 31.45
C GLU A 323 -9.40 14.27 30.27
N ASN A 324 -9.12 13.74 29.10
CA ASN A 324 -9.57 14.31 27.85
C ASN A 324 -9.75 13.14 26.84
N ARG A 325 -10.96 12.57 26.90
CA ARG A 325 -11.40 11.56 25.95
C ARG A 325 -11.81 12.25 24.66
N PHE A 326 -10.91 12.29 23.68
CA PHE A 326 -11.31 12.37 22.28
C PHE A 326 -11.81 10.98 21.87
N LYS A 327 -13.11 10.85 21.61
CA LYS A 327 -13.68 9.65 20.99
C LYS A 327 -13.46 9.76 19.49
N PRO A 328 -12.63 8.89 18.85
CA PRO A 328 -12.64 8.77 17.41
C PRO A 328 -13.96 8.13 16.97
N ASN A 329 -14.47 8.59 15.84
CA ASN A 329 -15.70 8.08 15.24
C ASN A 329 -15.42 6.68 14.68
N SER A 330 -15.71 5.65 15.46
CA SER A 330 -15.33 4.26 15.21
C SER A 330 -16.10 3.57 14.07
N LYS A 331 -17.03 4.25 13.40
CA LYS A 331 -17.89 3.63 12.38
C LYS A 331 -17.28 3.54 10.98
N LEU A 332 -16.16 4.25 10.72
CA LEU A 332 -15.53 4.27 9.38
C LEU A 332 -14.40 3.24 9.19
N LEU A 333 -14.03 2.51 10.24
CA LEU A 333 -12.89 1.59 10.22
C LEU A 333 -13.28 0.12 10.47
N GLU A 334 -14.52 -0.17 10.80
CA GLU A 334 -14.97 -1.55 11.09
C GLU A 334 -15.08 -2.44 9.84
N GLY A 335 -15.10 -1.86 8.63
CA GLY A 335 -15.08 -2.61 7.37
C GLY A 335 -13.67 -3.01 6.89
N LEU A 336 -12.61 -2.46 7.48
CA LEU A 336 -11.23 -2.68 7.04
C LEU A 336 -10.35 -3.42 8.05
N THR A 337 -10.94 -3.91 9.14
CA THR A 337 -10.24 -4.79 10.10
C THR A 337 -10.43 -6.25 9.82
#